data_07746f93a576ab948697e1b461a8b771
#
_entry.id   07746f93a576ab948697e1b461a8b771
#
_cell.length_a   1.000
_cell.length_b   1.000
_cell.length_c   1.000
_cell.angle_alpha   90.00
_cell.angle_beta   90.00
_cell.angle_gamma   90.00
#
_symmetry.space_group_name_H-M   'P 1'
#
loop_
_entity.id
_entity.type
_entity.pdbx_description
1 polymer ?
#
loop_
_entity_poly.entity_id
_entity_poly.type
_entity_poly.pdbx_seq_one_letter_code
_entity_poly.pdbx_strand_id
1 'polypeptide(L)'
;MSEVRTTKKPRLEENYKLYYWPAIPGRGEIIRLAFEEAGADYDDIAASEGVSEITSILSTGAHFAPPILRHGELEISQLPNIMLYLGPRLKLVPDDEGARFKVNQLFLTIMDCQDETHDTHHPISVGLYYEDQKEAALERAKDFRENRVPKFFKHFESVLSSNKESGGEWLIGDSITYADLALFHLVDGLLFAFPQVIGAISDNYPKIFDLYHRVKVRPRIEAYLKSTRRSPFSLGLYRYYKELDAPIDDSEKEEAQD
;
A
#
# COMPACT_ATOMS: atom_id res chain seq x y z
N MET A 1 44.68 -9.60 33.33
CA MET A 1 44.58 -9.71 31.82
C MET A 1 43.19 -9.22 31.44
N SER A 2 43.09 -7.98 30.94
CA SER A 2 41.83 -7.38 30.52
C SER A 2 41.60 -7.73 29.06
N GLU A 3 40.50 -8.45 28.77
CA GLU A 3 40.07 -8.71 27.42
C GLU A 3 39.69 -7.40 26.75
N VAL A 4 40.42 -7.05 25.70
CA VAL A 4 40.09 -5.96 24.78
C VAL A 4 38.87 -6.39 23.94
N ARG A 5 37.68 -5.89 24.27
CA ARG A 5 36.50 -5.98 23.42
C ARG A 5 36.80 -5.21 22.12
N THR A 6 37.13 -5.90 21.09
CA THR A 6 37.18 -5.35 19.73
C THR A 6 35.76 -4.96 19.33
N THR A 7 35.45 -3.66 19.33
CA THR A 7 34.28 -3.12 18.72
C THR A 7 34.39 -3.31 17.19
N LYS A 8 33.60 -4.23 16.63
CA LYS A 8 33.44 -4.34 15.19
C LYS A 8 33.03 -2.96 14.66
N LYS A 9 33.82 -2.40 13.72
CA LYS A 9 33.40 -1.22 12.95
C LYS A 9 32.02 -1.52 12.33
N PRO A 10 31.07 -0.53 12.28
CA PRO A 10 29.83 -0.74 11.55
C PRO A 10 30.18 -1.14 10.12
N ARG A 11 29.64 -2.29 9.69
CA ARG A 11 29.69 -2.77 8.31
C ARG A 11 29.02 -1.70 7.47
N LEU A 12 29.61 -1.35 6.34
CA LEU A 12 28.98 -0.51 5.31
C LEU A 12 27.55 -1.01 5.12
N GLU A 13 26.58 -0.08 5.08
CA GLU A 13 25.15 -0.40 4.91
C GLU A 13 25.02 -1.32 3.70
N GLU A 14 24.64 -2.56 3.94
CA GLU A 14 24.38 -3.52 2.86
C GLU A 14 23.09 -3.04 2.16
N ASN A 15 23.03 -3.14 0.81
CA ASN A 15 21.85 -2.75 0.04
C ASN A 15 20.59 -3.46 0.53
N TYR A 16 19.47 -2.77 0.50
CA TYR A 16 18.17 -3.37 0.71
C TYR A 16 17.82 -4.28 -0.45
N LYS A 17 17.30 -5.48 -0.17
CA LYS A 17 16.82 -6.44 -1.18
C LYS A 17 15.34 -6.70 -0.94
N LEU A 18 14.53 -6.36 -1.94
CA LEU A 18 13.09 -6.60 -1.93
C LEU A 18 12.77 -7.85 -2.75
N TYR A 19 12.10 -8.81 -2.13
CA TYR A 19 11.54 -9.98 -2.79
C TYR A 19 10.03 -9.81 -2.88
N TYR A 20 9.53 -9.59 -4.09
CA TYR A 20 8.11 -9.51 -4.38
C TYR A 20 7.82 -9.99 -5.80
N TRP A 21 6.57 -10.39 -6.06
CA TRP A 21 6.17 -10.88 -7.38
C TRP A 21 6.49 -9.85 -8.47
N PRO A 22 7.17 -10.25 -9.57
CA PRO A 22 7.45 -9.36 -10.67
C PRO A 22 6.17 -9.04 -11.45
N ALA A 23 6.20 -7.97 -12.24
CA ALA A 23 5.13 -7.54 -13.13
C ALA A 23 3.80 -7.13 -12.48
N ILE A 24 3.73 -7.06 -11.16
CA ILE A 24 2.59 -6.51 -10.42
C ILE A 24 3.03 -5.52 -9.35
N PRO A 25 2.32 -4.40 -9.15
CA PRO A 25 2.63 -3.49 -8.04
C PRO A 25 2.36 -4.14 -6.68
N GLY A 26 1.13 -4.50 -6.42
CA GLY A 26 0.66 -5.19 -5.22
C GLY A 26 1.18 -4.56 -3.91
N ARG A 27 1.33 -5.39 -2.87
CA ARG A 27 1.85 -4.93 -1.57
C ARG A 27 3.32 -4.51 -1.60
N GLY A 28 4.12 -5.03 -2.55
CA GLY A 28 5.52 -4.64 -2.73
C GLY A 28 5.69 -3.18 -3.16
N GLU A 29 4.68 -2.60 -3.79
CA GLU A 29 4.74 -1.24 -4.32
C GLU A 29 4.95 -0.18 -3.23
N ILE A 30 4.34 -0.35 -2.07
CA ILE A 30 4.48 0.62 -0.97
C ILE A 30 5.94 0.66 -0.49
N ILE A 31 6.64 -0.49 -0.51
CA ILE A 31 8.06 -0.55 -0.16
C ILE A 31 8.91 0.14 -1.23
N ARG A 32 8.59 -0.08 -2.53
CA ARG A 32 9.27 0.62 -3.63
C ARG A 32 9.08 2.13 -3.53
N LEU A 33 7.85 2.59 -3.32
CA LEU A 33 7.54 4.00 -3.12
C LEU A 33 8.31 4.61 -1.93
N ALA A 34 8.48 3.87 -0.84
CA ALA A 34 9.25 4.32 0.31
C ALA A 34 10.75 4.48 -0.02
N PHE A 35 11.34 3.54 -0.73
CA PHE A 35 12.73 3.66 -1.18
C PHE A 35 12.92 4.81 -2.18
N GLU A 36 12.03 4.91 -3.16
CA GLU A 36 12.06 5.97 -4.15
C GLU A 36 11.91 7.35 -3.52
N GLU A 37 10.95 7.55 -2.61
CA GLU A 37 10.77 8.83 -1.91
C GLU A 37 12.01 9.20 -1.11
N ALA A 38 12.58 8.26 -0.39
CA ALA A 38 13.78 8.50 0.41
C ALA A 38 15.05 8.65 -0.46
N GLY A 39 15.03 8.19 -1.71
CA GLY A 39 16.20 8.08 -2.58
C GLY A 39 17.21 7.07 -2.05
N ALA A 40 16.73 6.02 -1.44
CA ALA A 40 17.53 4.90 -0.97
C ALA A 40 17.71 3.86 -2.07
N ASP A 41 18.93 3.36 -2.21
CA ASP A 41 19.23 2.29 -3.16
C ASP A 41 18.64 0.96 -2.66
N TYR A 42 18.08 0.19 -3.59
CA TYR A 42 17.55 -1.15 -3.32
C TYR A 42 17.60 -2.03 -4.58
N ASP A 43 17.67 -3.33 -4.36
CA ASP A 43 17.56 -4.35 -5.40
C ASP A 43 16.15 -4.98 -5.35
N ASP A 44 15.38 -4.86 -6.44
CA ASP A 44 14.12 -5.60 -6.63
C ASP A 44 14.45 -6.96 -7.24
N ILE A 45 14.63 -7.96 -6.38
CA ILE A 45 15.29 -9.23 -6.74
C ILE A 45 14.49 -9.99 -7.80
N ALA A 46 13.18 -10.13 -7.64
CA ALA A 46 12.41 -10.90 -8.63
C ALA A 46 12.25 -10.16 -9.98
N ALA A 47 12.32 -8.84 -9.96
CA ALA A 47 12.33 -8.05 -11.20
C ALA A 47 13.63 -8.20 -11.99
N SER A 48 14.76 -8.38 -11.30
CA SER A 48 16.10 -8.51 -11.90
C SER A 48 16.54 -9.97 -12.13
N GLU A 49 16.20 -10.89 -11.21
CA GLU A 49 16.72 -12.27 -11.17
C GLU A 49 15.63 -13.32 -11.43
N GLY A 50 14.35 -12.93 -11.38
CA GLY A 50 13.22 -13.80 -11.72
C GLY A 50 12.48 -14.43 -10.53
N VAL A 51 11.36 -15.10 -10.83
CA VAL A 51 10.44 -15.69 -9.85
C VAL A 51 11.08 -16.82 -9.03
N SER A 52 12.11 -17.48 -9.57
CA SER A 52 12.85 -18.55 -8.88
C SER A 52 13.39 -18.10 -7.52
N GLU A 53 13.77 -16.83 -7.39
CA GLU A 53 14.28 -16.27 -6.14
C GLU A 53 13.20 -16.21 -5.06
N ILE A 54 11.94 -15.89 -5.45
CA ILE A 54 10.79 -15.93 -4.53
C ILE A 54 10.53 -17.37 -4.08
N THR A 55 10.52 -18.32 -5.00
CA THR A 55 10.30 -19.73 -4.68
C THR A 55 11.40 -20.26 -3.76
N SER A 56 12.65 -19.89 -4.03
CA SER A 56 13.80 -20.27 -3.22
C SER A 56 13.69 -19.77 -1.78
N ILE A 57 13.42 -18.48 -1.58
CA ILE A 57 13.32 -17.90 -0.24
C ILE A 57 12.11 -18.46 0.54
N LEU A 58 10.98 -18.69 -0.12
CA LEU A 58 9.80 -19.30 0.51
C LEU A 58 10.02 -20.78 0.88
N SER A 59 10.84 -21.52 0.12
CA SER A 59 11.12 -22.92 0.40
C SER A 59 11.83 -23.16 1.74
N THR A 60 12.43 -22.11 2.32
CA THR A 60 13.04 -22.17 3.65
C THR A 60 12.03 -22.36 4.77
N GLY A 61 10.74 -22.09 4.52
CA GLY A 61 9.67 -22.12 5.52
C GLY A 61 9.69 -20.96 6.52
N ALA A 62 10.63 -20.03 6.40
CA ALA A 62 10.74 -18.88 7.30
C ALA A 62 9.66 -17.80 7.04
N HIS A 63 9.14 -17.73 5.83
CA HIS A 63 8.17 -16.73 5.40
C HIS A 63 6.92 -17.37 4.81
N PHE A 64 5.76 -16.82 5.16
CA PHE A 64 4.48 -17.28 4.62
C PHE A 64 4.27 -16.85 3.17
N ALA A 65 4.57 -15.57 2.88
CA ALA A 65 4.38 -14.96 1.56
C ALA A 65 5.21 -13.67 1.42
N PRO A 66 5.52 -13.21 0.18
CA PRO A 66 6.10 -11.91 -0.05
C PRO A 66 5.06 -10.78 0.22
N PRO A 67 5.50 -9.53 0.54
CA PRO A 67 6.88 -9.05 0.42
C PRO A 67 7.80 -9.56 1.53
N ILE A 68 9.08 -9.77 1.15
CA ILE A 68 10.17 -10.06 2.07
C ILE A 68 11.25 -9.02 1.85
N LEU A 69 11.80 -8.48 2.93
CA LEU A 69 12.92 -7.56 2.91
C LEU A 69 14.14 -8.23 3.53
N ARG A 70 15.28 -8.19 2.83
CA ARG A 70 16.58 -8.53 3.38
C ARG A 70 17.45 -7.28 3.47
N HIS A 71 18.09 -7.07 4.62
CA HIS A 71 19.05 -6.00 4.86
C HIS A 71 20.18 -6.52 5.75
N GLY A 72 21.32 -6.81 5.16
CA GLY A 72 22.40 -7.54 5.81
C GLY A 72 21.96 -8.96 6.21
N GLU A 73 22.11 -9.29 7.48
CA GLU A 73 21.69 -10.59 8.05
C GLU A 73 20.19 -10.61 8.44
N LEU A 74 19.54 -9.43 8.48
CA LEU A 74 18.12 -9.34 8.80
C LEU A 74 17.28 -9.71 7.60
N GLU A 75 16.35 -10.64 7.80
CA GLU A 75 15.34 -11.02 6.82
C GLU A 75 13.97 -11.00 7.49
N ILE A 76 13.04 -10.20 6.99
CA ILE A 76 11.72 -10.00 7.55
C ILE A 76 10.65 -9.97 6.46
N SER A 77 9.46 -10.40 6.82
CA SER A 77 8.27 -10.34 5.97
C SER A 77 7.12 -9.61 6.66
N GLN A 78 5.97 -9.57 5.99
CA GLN A 78 4.79 -8.79 6.33
C GLN A 78 5.00 -7.30 6.11
N LEU A 79 4.26 -6.75 5.15
CA LEU A 79 4.39 -5.34 4.77
C LEU A 79 4.34 -4.37 5.96
N PRO A 80 3.41 -4.48 6.93
CA PRO A 80 3.42 -3.58 8.09
C PRO A 80 4.69 -3.68 8.95
N ASN A 81 5.20 -4.89 9.13
CA ASN A 81 6.44 -5.12 9.86
C ASN A 81 7.65 -4.52 9.12
N ILE A 82 7.71 -4.68 7.80
CA ILE A 82 8.75 -4.08 6.96
C ILE A 82 8.69 -2.55 7.06
N MET A 83 7.50 -1.94 7.02
CA MET A 83 7.37 -0.49 7.10
C MET A 83 7.69 0.06 8.50
N LEU A 84 7.41 -0.67 9.57
CA LEU A 84 7.89 -0.33 10.92
C LEU A 84 9.43 -0.32 11.00
N TYR A 85 10.09 -1.23 10.29
CA TYR A 85 11.55 -1.27 10.22
C TYR A 85 12.12 -0.15 9.35
N LEU A 86 11.55 0.10 8.17
CA LEU A 86 12.05 1.06 7.20
C LEU A 86 11.71 2.52 7.56
N GLY A 87 10.53 2.77 8.11
CA GLY A 87 10.03 4.12 8.37
C GLY A 87 11.04 5.04 9.07
N PRO A 88 11.59 4.67 10.24
CA PRO A 88 12.60 5.47 10.92
C PRO A 88 13.92 5.60 10.14
N ARG A 89 14.32 4.56 9.42
CA ARG A 89 15.57 4.53 8.64
C ARG A 89 15.52 5.42 7.41
N LEU A 90 14.36 5.48 6.79
CA LEU A 90 14.10 6.28 5.60
C LEU A 90 13.55 7.68 5.92
N LYS A 91 13.39 8.02 7.21
CA LYS A 91 12.79 9.29 7.68
C LYS A 91 11.36 9.49 7.16
N LEU A 92 10.59 8.41 7.09
CA LEU A 92 9.19 8.39 6.65
C LEU A 92 8.22 8.19 7.83
N VAL A 93 8.66 8.58 9.03
CA VAL A 93 7.85 8.69 10.25
C VAL A 93 8.41 9.82 11.10
N PRO A 94 7.59 10.45 11.95
CA PRO A 94 8.05 11.41 12.93
C PRO A 94 9.05 10.78 13.94
N ASP A 95 9.86 11.62 14.59
CA ASP A 95 10.77 11.14 15.64
C ASP A 95 10.04 10.77 16.93
N ASP A 96 8.88 11.37 17.20
CA ASP A 96 8.05 11.04 18.35
C ASP A 96 7.48 9.61 18.25
N GLU A 97 7.67 8.84 19.31
CA GLU A 97 7.23 7.43 19.34
C GLU A 97 5.71 7.28 19.26
N GLY A 98 4.96 8.16 19.95
CA GLY A 98 3.50 8.15 19.89
C GLY A 98 2.97 8.45 18.49
N ALA A 99 3.61 9.39 17.78
CA ALA A 99 3.28 9.68 16.39
C ALA A 99 3.59 8.50 15.46
N ARG A 100 4.68 7.76 15.70
CA ARG A 100 4.99 6.53 14.93
C ARG A 100 3.90 5.47 15.06
N PHE A 101 3.35 5.27 16.25
CA PHE A 101 2.22 4.36 16.43
C PHE A 101 0.95 4.83 15.72
N LYS A 102 0.70 6.14 15.68
CA LYS A 102 -0.43 6.71 14.92
C LYS A 102 -0.24 6.51 13.40
N VAL A 103 0.97 6.69 12.88
CA VAL A 103 1.28 6.38 11.47
C VAL A 103 1.01 4.92 11.18
N ASN A 104 1.49 4.01 12.05
CA ASN A 104 1.25 2.57 11.88
C ASN A 104 -0.24 2.20 11.98
N GLN A 105 -1.00 2.81 12.87
CA GLN A 105 -2.45 2.60 12.99
C GLN A 105 -3.17 2.93 11.68
N LEU A 106 -2.87 4.10 11.08
CA LEU A 106 -3.46 4.49 9.80
C LEU A 106 -3.02 3.58 8.68
N PHE A 107 -1.76 3.18 8.68
CA PHE A 107 -1.23 2.22 7.72
C PHE A 107 -1.96 0.88 7.77
N LEU A 108 -2.22 0.34 8.96
CA LEU A 108 -3.00 -0.89 9.13
C LEU A 108 -4.43 -0.73 8.62
N THR A 109 -5.07 0.41 8.85
CA THR A 109 -6.41 0.69 8.31
C THR A 109 -6.39 0.75 6.76
N ILE A 110 -5.30 1.23 6.15
CA ILE A 110 -5.12 1.17 4.69
C ILE A 110 -5.00 -0.29 4.23
N MET A 111 -4.28 -1.14 4.99
CA MET A 111 -4.16 -2.57 4.67
C MET A 111 -5.51 -3.27 4.73
N ASP A 112 -6.35 -2.96 5.73
CA ASP A 112 -7.72 -3.48 5.81
C ASP A 112 -8.52 -3.15 4.54
N CYS A 113 -8.44 -1.90 4.06
CA CYS A 113 -9.09 -1.49 2.82
C CYS A 113 -8.53 -2.23 1.59
N GLN A 114 -7.23 -2.49 1.55
CA GLN A 114 -6.61 -3.28 0.46
C GLN A 114 -7.08 -4.73 0.47
N ASP A 115 -7.22 -5.34 1.64
CA ASP A 115 -7.73 -6.71 1.77
C ASP A 115 -9.19 -6.78 1.33
N GLU A 116 -10.02 -5.83 1.74
CA GLU A 116 -11.40 -5.74 1.26
C GLU A 116 -11.49 -5.47 -0.25
N THR A 117 -10.55 -4.71 -0.83
CA THR A 117 -10.46 -4.52 -2.29
C THR A 117 -10.16 -5.84 -3.00
N HIS A 118 -9.22 -6.63 -2.49
CA HIS A 118 -8.91 -7.94 -3.03
C HIS A 118 -10.11 -8.88 -2.97
N ASP A 119 -10.85 -8.84 -1.87
CA ASP A 119 -12.03 -9.68 -1.66
C ASP A 119 -13.18 -9.38 -2.63
N THR A 120 -13.19 -8.19 -3.27
CA THR A 120 -14.22 -7.90 -4.28
C THR A 120 -14.16 -8.83 -5.47
N HIS A 121 -13.00 -9.38 -5.79
CA HIS A 121 -12.83 -10.32 -6.91
C HIS A 121 -12.40 -11.73 -6.48
N HIS A 122 -12.17 -11.95 -5.16
CA HIS A 122 -11.91 -13.26 -4.56
C HIS A 122 -12.73 -13.45 -3.26
N PRO A 123 -14.08 -13.31 -3.31
CA PRO A 123 -14.91 -13.28 -2.10
C PRO A 123 -15.04 -14.63 -1.40
N ILE A 124 -14.96 -15.75 -2.12
CA ILE A 124 -15.13 -17.10 -1.55
C ILE A 124 -13.78 -17.73 -1.26
N SER A 125 -12.86 -17.69 -2.22
CA SER A 125 -11.55 -18.31 -2.09
C SER A 125 -10.51 -17.65 -2.97
N VAL A 126 -9.32 -17.44 -2.42
CA VAL A 126 -8.15 -16.92 -3.16
C VAL A 126 -7.66 -17.91 -4.23
N GLY A 127 -7.94 -19.21 -4.05
CA GLY A 127 -7.56 -20.26 -4.99
C GLY A 127 -8.51 -20.44 -6.17
N LEU A 128 -9.68 -19.81 -6.15
CA LEU A 128 -10.63 -19.82 -7.26
C LEU A 128 -10.35 -18.65 -8.22
N TYR A 129 -10.62 -18.86 -9.51
CA TYR A 129 -10.63 -17.77 -10.47
C TYR A 129 -11.87 -16.87 -10.26
N TYR A 130 -11.79 -15.63 -10.69
CA TYR A 130 -12.93 -14.70 -10.64
C TYR A 130 -14.18 -15.28 -11.31
N GLU A 131 -14.01 -15.95 -12.44
CA GLU A 131 -15.06 -16.57 -13.24
C GLU A 131 -15.86 -17.63 -12.46
N ASP A 132 -15.23 -18.28 -11.48
CA ASP A 132 -15.85 -19.35 -10.66
C ASP A 132 -16.65 -18.79 -9.47
N GLN A 133 -16.59 -17.48 -9.21
CA GLN A 133 -17.20 -16.83 -8.04
C GLN A 133 -17.85 -15.46 -8.36
N LYS A 134 -18.27 -15.25 -9.60
CA LYS A 134 -18.80 -13.96 -10.08
C LYS A 134 -19.99 -13.44 -9.30
N GLU A 135 -20.95 -14.29 -8.94
CA GLU A 135 -22.17 -13.86 -8.22
C GLU A 135 -21.79 -13.29 -6.85
N ALA A 136 -20.99 -14.00 -6.10
CA ALA A 136 -20.49 -13.52 -4.80
C ALA A 136 -19.61 -12.28 -4.95
N ALA A 137 -18.82 -12.18 -6.03
CA ALA A 137 -18.01 -11.02 -6.32
C ALA A 137 -18.85 -9.77 -6.60
N LEU A 138 -19.97 -9.89 -7.31
CA LEU A 138 -20.90 -8.79 -7.53
C LEU A 138 -21.50 -8.25 -6.23
N GLU A 139 -21.97 -9.14 -5.34
CA GLU A 139 -22.51 -8.77 -4.03
C GLU A 139 -21.44 -8.11 -3.15
N ARG A 140 -20.24 -8.72 -3.08
CA ARG A 140 -19.12 -8.18 -2.29
C ARG A 140 -18.66 -6.82 -2.81
N ALA A 141 -18.58 -6.65 -4.14
CA ALA A 141 -18.20 -5.39 -4.75
C ALA A 141 -19.27 -4.30 -4.55
N LYS A 142 -20.57 -4.67 -4.55
CA LYS A 142 -21.66 -3.73 -4.25
C LYS A 142 -21.48 -3.17 -2.83
N ASP A 143 -21.38 -4.02 -1.81
CA ASP A 143 -21.14 -3.58 -0.43
C ASP A 143 -19.87 -2.73 -0.30
N PHE A 144 -18.78 -3.16 -0.96
CA PHE A 144 -17.52 -2.42 -0.92
C PHE A 144 -17.67 -1.00 -1.46
N ARG A 145 -18.29 -0.83 -2.61
CA ARG A 145 -18.51 0.49 -3.25
C ARG A 145 -19.44 1.38 -2.45
N GLU A 146 -20.56 0.84 -1.96
CA GLU A 146 -21.63 1.62 -1.34
C GLU A 146 -21.37 1.94 0.14
N ASN A 147 -20.72 1.04 0.85
CA ASN A 147 -20.55 1.13 2.30
C ASN A 147 -19.10 1.27 2.73
N ARG A 148 -18.20 0.48 2.15
CA ARG A 148 -16.85 0.37 2.67
C ARG A 148 -15.92 1.48 2.19
N VAL A 149 -15.88 1.73 0.89
CA VAL A 149 -15.08 2.84 0.30
C VAL A 149 -15.47 4.19 0.94
N PRO A 150 -16.75 4.57 1.01
CA PRO A 150 -17.14 5.83 1.68
C PRO A 150 -16.73 5.88 3.15
N LYS A 151 -16.78 4.77 3.88
CA LYS A 151 -16.38 4.71 5.29
C LYS A 151 -14.87 4.94 5.45
N PHE A 152 -14.03 4.27 4.64
CA PHE A 152 -12.58 4.46 4.66
C PHE A 152 -12.20 5.88 4.23
N PHE A 153 -12.78 6.37 3.16
CA PHE A 153 -12.48 7.72 2.64
C PHE A 153 -12.90 8.79 3.64
N LYS A 154 -14.09 8.69 4.24
CA LYS A 154 -14.52 9.61 5.31
C LYS A 154 -13.55 9.62 6.49
N HIS A 155 -13.01 8.46 6.87
CA HIS A 155 -12.03 8.35 7.93
C HIS A 155 -10.74 9.11 7.57
N PHE A 156 -10.13 8.83 6.41
CA PHE A 156 -8.88 9.48 6.00
C PHE A 156 -9.06 10.98 5.72
N GLU A 157 -10.18 11.38 5.13
CA GLU A 157 -10.54 12.79 4.95
C GLU A 157 -10.62 13.52 6.28
N SER A 158 -11.23 12.90 7.31
CA SER A 158 -11.31 13.43 8.66
C SER A 158 -9.93 13.54 9.32
N VAL A 159 -9.08 12.52 9.16
CA VAL A 159 -7.71 12.53 9.70
C VAL A 159 -6.91 13.68 9.09
N LEU A 160 -6.91 13.81 7.76
CA LEU A 160 -6.24 14.90 7.06
C LEU A 160 -6.76 16.27 7.51
N SER A 161 -8.10 16.41 7.59
CA SER A 161 -8.72 17.68 8.02
C SER A 161 -8.38 18.05 9.46
N SER A 162 -8.08 17.07 10.30
CA SER A 162 -7.74 17.27 11.71
C SER A 162 -6.26 17.53 11.96
N ASN A 163 -5.39 17.21 11.00
CA ASN A 163 -3.94 17.45 11.14
C ASN A 163 -3.61 18.93 10.89
N LYS A 164 -3.49 19.69 11.98
CA LYS A 164 -3.18 21.13 11.93
C LYS A 164 -1.69 21.42 11.70
N GLU A 165 -0.80 20.47 11.98
CA GLU A 165 0.64 20.64 11.85
C GLU A 165 1.03 20.86 10.38
N SER A 166 0.42 20.11 9.46
CA SER A 166 0.62 20.27 8.02
C SER A 166 -0.50 21.06 7.33
N GLY A 167 -1.48 21.59 8.07
CA GLY A 167 -2.66 22.21 7.45
C GLY A 167 -3.55 21.22 6.67
N GLY A 168 -3.41 19.93 6.95
CA GLY A 168 -4.15 18.86 6.27
C GLY A 168 -3.45 18.33 5.01
N GLU A 169 -2.16 18.59 4.87
CA GLU A 169 -1.38 18.07 3.74
C GLU A 169 -0.97 16.61 3.92
N TRP A 170 -0.69 16.18 5.16
CA TRP A 170 -0.25 14.84 5.51
C TRP A 170 -1.14 14.23 6.58
N LEU A 171 -1.15 12.90 6.66
CA LEU A 171 -1.97 12.18 7.65
C LEU A 171 -1.51 12.46 9.08
N ILE A 172 -0.21 12.48 9.34
CA ILE A 172 0.39 12.72 10.66
C ILE A 172 1.62 13.61 10.53
N GLY A 173 1.75 14.59 11.44
CA GLY A 173 2.90 15.47 11.49
C GLY A 173 2.90 16.52 10.37
N ASP A 174 4.06 17.08 10.09
CA ASP A 174 4.29 18.15 9.13
C ASP A 174 4.97 17.72 7.83
N SER A 175 5.28 16.42 7.71
CA SER A 175 6.02 15.85 6.58
C SER A 175 5.44 14.51 6.15
N ILE A 176 5.78 14.09 4.93
CA ILE A 176 5.31 12.83 4.36
C ILE A 176 5.75 11.63 5.20
N THR A 177 4.83 10.68 5.39
CA THR A 177 5.08 9.41 6.05
C THR A 177 4.83 8.24 5.12
N TYR A 178 5.22 7.02 5.53
CA TYR A 178 4.89 5.83 4.74
C TYR A 178 3.38 5.55 4.67
N ALA A 179 2.57 6.08 5.61
CA ALA A 179 1.12 5.97 5.53
C ALA A 179 0.54 6.84 4.41
N ASP A 180 1.14 8.02 4.14
CA ASP A 180 0.74 8.87 3.01
C ASP A 180 1.06 8.20 1.67
N LEU A 181 2.22 7.55 1.56
CA LEU A 181 2.61 6.74 0.38
C LEU A 181 1.66 5.55 0.19
N ALA A 182 1.24 4.92 1.28
CA ALA A 182 0.27 3.82 1.23
C ALA A 182 -1.12 4.31 0.81
N LEU A 183 -1.59 5.45 1.34
CA LEU A 183 -2.87 6.04 0.93
C LEU A 183 -2.83 6.46 -0.54
N PHE A 184 -1.72 7.04 -1.00
CA PHE A 184 -1.50 7.32 -2.42
C PHE A 184 -1.66 6.05 -3.27
N HIS A 185 -0.99 4.95 -2.91
CA HIS A 185 -1.08 3.69 -3.64
C HIS A 185 -2.47 3.07 -3.59
N LEU A 186 -3.17 3.18 -2.46
CA LEU A 186 -4.57 2.74 -2.32
C LEU A 186 -5.47 3.50 -3.31
N VAL A 187 -5.39 4.83 -3.34
CA VAL A 187 -6.20 5.66 -4.23
C VAL A 187 -5.87 5.38 -5.71
N ASP A 188 -4.58 5.25 -6.05
CA ASP A 188 -4.13 4.91 -7.41
C ASP A 188 -4.68 3.54 -7.87
N GLY A 189 -4.65 2.55 -6.96
CA GLY A 189 -5.21 1.23 -7.22
C GLY A 189 -6.74 1.21 -7.32
N LEU A 190 -7.44 1.98 -6.49
CA LEU A 190 -8.89 2.10 -6.55
C LEU A 190 -9.35 2.84 -7.81
N LEU A 191 -8.63 3.88 -8.25
CA LEU A 191 -8.88 4.56 -9.54
C LEU A 191 -8.72 3.61 -10.73
N PHE A 192 -7.83 2.62 -10.63
CA PHE A 192 -7.69 1.58 -11.65
C PHE A 192 -8.82 0.54 -11.56
N ALA A 193 -9.13 0.04 -10.36
CA ALA A 193 -10.09 -1.07 -10.18
C ALA A 193 -11.56 -0.63 -10.27
N PHE A 194 -11.86 0.61 -9.84
CA PHE A 194 -13.20 1.18 -9.75
C PHE A 194 -13.26 2.62 -10.28
N PRO A 195 -12.85 2.87 -11.54
CA PRO A 195 -12.71 4.23 -12.05
C PRO A 195 -14.02 5.04 -12.05
N GLN A 196 -15.17 4.42 -12.33
CA GLN A 196 -16.46 5.12 -12.35
C GLN A 196 -16.89 5.53 -10.93
N VAL A 197 -16.81 4.59 -9.97
CA VAL A 197 -17.22 4.83 -8.58
C VAL A 197 -16.33 5.86 -7.94
N ILE A 198 -15.00 5.68 -8.03
CA ILE A 198 -14.05 6.60 -7.40
C ILE A 198 -14.10 7.99 -8.04
N GLY A 199 -14.25 8.06 -9.36
CA GLY A 199 -14.47 9.33 -10.05
C GLY A 199 -15.73 10.06 -9.59
N ALA A 200 -16.83 9.34 -9.38
CA ALA A 200 -18.09 9.94 -8.94
C ALA A 200 -18.05 10.49 -7.52
N ILE A 201 -17.25 9.90 -6.64
CA ILE A 201 -17.18 10.33 -5.22
C ILE A 201 -16.00 11.26 -4.90
N SER A 202 -15.08 11.49 -5.84
CA SER A 202 -13.83 12.21 -5.60
C SER A 202 -14.03 13.61 -5.00
N ASP A 203 -15.02 14.34 -5.47
CA ASP A 203 -15.32 15.70 -5.01
C ASP A 203 -15.78 15.75 -3.55
N ASN A 204 -16.23 14.61 -2.98
CA ASN A 204 -16.62 14.50 -1.58
C ASN A 204 -15.43 14.35 -0.62
N TYR A 205 -14.23 14.07 -1.15
CA TYR A 205 -13.02 13.79 -0.38
C TYR A 205 -11.81 14.57 -0.88
N PRO A 206 -11.89 15.91 -0.94
CA PRO A 206 -10.88 16.75 -1.61
C PRO A 206 -9.48 16.58 -1.01
N LYS A 207 -9.32 16.42 0.30
CA LYS A 207 -8.00 16.29 0.92
C LYS A 207 -7.30 14.97 0.58
N ILE A 208 -8.05 13.89 0.42
CA ILE A 208 -7.50 12.60 -0.05
C ILE A 208 -6.93 12.78 -1.47
N PHE A 209 -7.71 13.41 -2.37
CA PHE A 209 -7.26 13.61 -3.75
C PHE A 209 -6.17 14.67 -3.86
N ASP A 210 -6.16 15.69 -3.01
CA ASP A 210 -5.05 16.64 -2.88
C ASP A 210 -3.77 15.93 -2.44
N LEU A 211 -3.83 15.02 -1.44
CA LEU A 211 -2.70 14.19 -1.04
C LEU A 211 -2.25 13.30 -2.20
N TYR A 212 -3.18 12.61 -2.87
CA TYR A 212 -2.87 11.77 -4.03
C TYR A 212 -2.10 12.55 -5.11
N HIS A 213 -2.58 13.74 -5.50
CA HIS A 213 -1.92 14.57 -6.49
C HIS A 213 -0.57 15.10 -6.00
N ARG A 214 -0.48 15.52 -4.74
CA ARG A 214 0.76 15.99 -4.11
C ARG A 214 1.84 14.91 -4.12
N VAL A 215 1.51 13.69 -3.74
CA VAL A 215 2.47 12.56 -3.76
C VAL A 215 2.88 12.24 -5.19
N LYS A 216 1.92 12.17 -6.12
CA LYS A 216 2.15 11.83 -7.53
C LYS A 216 3.18 12.71 -8.23
N VAL A 217 3.23 13.99 -7.89
CA VAL A 217 4.14 14.98 -8.51
C VAL A 217 5.45 15.18 -7.75
N ARG A 218 5.69 14.44 -6.67
CA ARG A 218 6.98 14.49 -5.96
C ARG A 218 8.09 14.01 -6.90
N PRO A 219 9.21 14.72 -7.02
CA PRO A 219 10.17 14.52 -8.11
C PRO A 219 10.64 13.05 -8.28
N ARG A 220 10.95 12.37 -7.17
CA ARG A 220 11.41 10.99 -7.22
C ARG A 220 10.27 10.01 -7.50
N ILE A 221 9.11 10.23 -6.90
CA ILE A 221 7.90 9.43 -7.15
C ILE A 221 7.47 9.58 -8.62
N GLU A 222 7.39 10.82 -9.13
CA GLU A 222 7.03 11.08 -10.53
C GLU A 222 8.00 10.40 -11.51
N ALA A 223 9.32 10.49 -11.24
CA ALA A 223 10.33 9.82 -12.05
C ALA A 223 10.18 8.30 -12.03
N TYR A 224 9.90 7.72 -10.85
CA TYR A 224 9.64 6.28 -10.70
C TYR A 224 8.39 5.86 -11.45
N LEU A 225 7.26 6.56 -11.28
CA LEU A 225 5.99 6.26 -11.94
C LEU A 225 6.08 6.29 -13.47
N LYS A 226 6.97 7.11 -14.04
CA LYS A 226 7.25 7.19 -15.48
C LYS A 226 8.30 6.20 -15.96
N SER A 227 8.97 5.50 -15.07
CA SER A 227 10.04 4.56 -15.41
C SER A 227 9.54 3.17 -15.75
N THR A 228 10.36 2.37 -16.43
CA THR A 228 10.10 0.94 -16.70
C THR A 228 10.16 0.06 -15.44
N ARG A 229 10.65 0.59 -14.32
CA ARG A 229 10.69 -0.10 -13.02
C ARG A 229 9.30 -0.18 -12.37
N ARG A 230 8.40 0.73 -12.72
CA ARG A 230 7.01 0.73 -12.25
C ARG A 230 6.19 -0.26 -13.07
N SER A 231 5.77 -1.36 -12.45
CA SER A 231 4.85 -2.30 -13.08
C SER A 231 3.44 -1.69 -13.22
N PRO A 232 2.76 -1.86 -14.36
CA PRO A 232 1.37 -1.42 -14.50
C PRO A 232 0.45 -2.26 -13.62
N PHE A 233 -0.70 -1.71 -13.25
CA PHE A 233 -1.78 -2.50 -12.68
C PHE A 233 -2.28 -3.53 -13.71
N SER A 234 -2.55 -4.74 -13.24
CA SER A 234 -3.05 -5.83 -14.07
C SER A 234 -3.76 -6.87 -13.21
N LEU A 235 -3.06 -7.94 -12.85
CA LEU A 235 -3.47 -8.97 -11.90
C LEU A 235 -3.00 -8.59 -10.48
N GLY A 236 -3.42 -9.32 -9.48
CA GLY A 236 -3.00 -9.12 -8.09
C GLY A 236 -4.07 -8.42 -7.26
N LEU A 237 -3.65 -7.47 -6.40
CA LEU A 237 -4.51 -6.81 -5.42
C LEU A 237 -5.60 -5.94 -6.05
N TYR A 238 -5.24 -5.17 -7.07
CA TYR A 238 -6.18 -4.30 -7.80
C TYR A 238 -6.43 -4.88 -9.19
N ARG A 239 -7.68 -5.24 -9.47
CA ARG A 239 -8.12 -5.76 -10.77
C ARG A 239 -9.33 -4.97 -11.24
N TYR A 240 -9.35 -4.67 -12.52
CA TYR A 240 -10.51 -4.04 -13.15
C TYR A 240 -11.42 -5.10 -13.76
N TYR A 241 -12.66 -5.12 -13.31
CA TYR A 241 -13.77 -5.84 -13.92
C TYR A 241 -14.93 -4.86 -14.08
N LYS A 242 -15.37 -4.67 -15.33
CA LYS A 242 -16.40 -3.68 -15.65
C LYS A 242 -17.67 -3.85 -14.82
N GLU A 243 -18.09 -5.09 -14.60
CA GLU A 243 -19.29 -5.43 -13.83
C GLU A 243 -19.15 -5.16 -12.32
N LEU A 244 -17.92 -5.12 -11.79
CA LEU A 244 -17.66 -4.77 -10.39
C LEU A 244 -17.61 -3.26 -10.17
N ASP A 245 -17.38 -2.46 -11.22
CA ASP A 245 -17.35 -0.99 -11.19
C ASP A 245 -18.67 -0.39 -11.68
N ALA A 246 -19.80 -1.01 -11.34
CA ALA A 246 -21.11 -0.45 -11.68
C ALA A 246 -21.37 0.83 -10.89
N PRO A 247 -22.07 1.83 -11.46
CA PRO A 247 -22.49 3.03 -10.72
C PRO A 247 -23.26 2.68 -9.46
N ILE A 248 -23.15 3.52 -8.44
CA ILE A 248 -23.96 3.40 -7.23
C ILE A 248 -25.40 3.75 -7.61
N ASP A 249 -26.32 2.81 -7.41
CA ASP A 249 -27.74 3.04 -7.64
C ASP A 249 -28.36 3.71 -6.41
N ASP A 250 -28.61 5.01 -6.51
CA ASP A 250 -29.20 5.78 -5.40
C ASP A 250 -30.69 5.49 -5.20
N SER A 251 -31.37 4.79 -6.12
CA SER A 251 -32.81 4.48 -6.03
C SER A 251 -33.12 3.48 -4.90
N GLU A 252 -32.19 2.58 -4.56
CA GLU A 252 -32.37 1.61 -3.47
C GLU A 252 -32.19 2.21 -2.05
N LYS A 253 -31.64 3.42 -1.92
CA LYS A 253 -31.45 4.08 -0.61
C LYS A 253 -32.76 4.72 -0.09
N GLU A 254 -33.71 5.04 -0.95
CA GLU A 254 -35.01 5.62 -0.55
C GLU A 254 -35.93 4.55 0.05
N GLU A 255 -35.84 3.28 -0.36
CA GLU A 255 -36.69 2.19 0.17
C GLU A 255 -36.26 1.67 1.54
N ALA A 256 -35.05 1.96 2.00
CA ALA A 256 -34.54 1.51 3.30
C ALA A 256 -34.81 2.49 4.47
N GLN A 257 -35.47 3.62 4.21
CA GLN A 257 -35.81 4.66 5.22
C GLN A 257 -37.31 4.73 5.55
N ASP A 258 -38.13 3.90 4.94
CA ASP A 258 -39.55 3.68 5.29
C ASP A 258 -39.73 2.37 6.13
#